data_b2f8d66692bde2ce973b6419d4b7aa3e
#
_entry.id   b2f8d66692bde2ce973b6419d4b7aa3e
#
_cell.length_a   1.000
_cell.length_b   1.000
_cell.length_c   1.000
_cell.angle_alpha   90.00
_cell.angle_beta   90.00
_cell.angle_gamma   90.00
#
_symmetry.space_group_name_H-M   'P 1'
#
loop_
_entity.id
_entity.type
_entity.pdbx_description
1 polymer ?
#
loop_
_entity_poly.entity_id
_entity_poly.type
_entity_poly.pdbx_seq_one_letter_code
_entity_poly.pdbx_strand_id
1 'polypeptide(L)'
;NVYFHYTNDIIPNGDFTEWTKTSETVTDKPSQWNAPGDYVNKRGDAVQKSGNSVLRLFTEYDGGLMGAMPAVVNIGKMYANTTVAGGSSIVPHSFIPFHNTPDQATINYNYKDKAGNGALVNFIFYDITGTEHSYSFKQTNTTSGYTETTLPLSTANISSITGLDIVVDATGMYPDAPTLGSDCSSDLYIDYIRFAYNHTLTDIKVNGQKASKSGNNFNYTLKATDSDLLPNLQFIGEVPDQAQHIVWSDETIDANYATRIATITNYAEDGSSSEYTLTINRLLNSDCTLQGILVDSKLVSGFTADKTEYTVIIPSSQMTLPDVQPILSNKYQNA
;
A
#
# COMPACT_ATOMS: atom_id res chain seq x y z
N ASN A 1 17.07 5.74 8.19
CA ASN A 1 16.60 5.84 6.81
C ASN A 1 15.62 6.99 6.74
N VAL A 2 15.74 7.83 5.72
CA VAL A 2 14.78 8.89 5.42
C VAL A 2 13.96 8.36 4.25
N TYR A 3 12.66 8.21 4.47
CA TYR A 3 11.72 7.80 3.44
C TYR A 3 10.98 9.04 2.93
N PHE A 4 10.92 9.19 1.63
CA PHE A 4 10.11 10.22 0.99
C PHE A 4 8.78 9.59 0.59
N HIS A 5 7.68 10.08 1.16
CA HIS A 5 6.34 9.74 0.72
C HIS A 5 5.88 10.79 -0.28
N TYR A 6 5.47 10.35 -1.45
CA TYR A 6 4.79 11.21 -2.41
C TYR A 6 3.32 11.28 -2.03
N THR A 7 2.94 12.29 -1.27
CA THR A 7 1.56 12.46 -0.78
C THR A 7 0.56 12.86 -1.85
N ASN A 8 0.98 13.04 -3.11
CA ASN A 8 0.16 13.55 -4.21
C ASN A 8 -0.21 12.49 -5.26
N ASP A 9 0.17 11.22 -5.09
CA ASP A 9 -0.10 10.16 -6.05
C ASP A 9 -1.45 9.46 -5.77
N ILE A 10 -2.47 10.26 -5.53
CA ILE A 10 -3.87 9.83 -5.48
C ILE A 10 -4.52 10.07 -6.85
N ILE A 11 -5.60 9.36 -7.16
CA ILE A 11 -6.42 9.67 -8.32
C ILE A 11 -7.08 11.04 -8.08
N PRO A 12 -6.75 12.07 -8.89
CA PRO A 12 -7.30 13.39 -8.69
C PRO A 12 -8.81 13.37 -8.78
N ASN A 13 -9.52 13.87 -7.74
CA ASN A 13 -10.98 13.88 -7.67
C ASN A 13 -11.64 12.54 -8.08
N GLY A 14 -11.04 11.43 -7.61
CA GLY A 14 -11.54 10.08 -7.91
C GLY A 14 -12.86 9.74 -7.24
N ASP A 15 -13.33 10.55 -6.31
CA ASP A 15 -14.65 10.50 -5.66
C ASP A 15 -15.69 11.46 -6.28
N PHE A 16 -15.30 12.17 -7.33
CA PHE A 16 -16.14 13.09 -8.10
C PHE A 16 -16.90 14.14 -7.28
N THR A 17 -16.34 14.54 -6.13
CA THR A 17 -16.93 15.55 -5.26
C THR A 17 -16.77 16.98 -5.81
N GLU A 18 -15.69 17.23 -6.55
CA GLU A 18 -15.36 18.54 -7.11
C GLU A 18 -15.78 18.66 -8.58
N TRP A 19 -16.47 19.73 -8.90
CA TRP A 19 -16.98 20.00 -10.26
C TRP A 19 -16.64 21.41 -10.70
N THR A 20 -16.27 21.55 -11.96
CA THR A 20 -15.90 22.83 -12.59
C THR A 20 -16.84 23.15 -13.73
N LYS A 21 -17.32 24.40 -13.78
CA LYS A 21 -18.04 24.90 -14.93
C LYS A 21 -17.08 25.28 -16.05
N THR A 22 -17.28 24.74 -17.23
CA THR A 22 -16.42 25.01 -18.39
C THR A 22 -16.81 26.30 -19.15
N SER A 23 -18.08 26.71 -19.08
CA SER A 23 -18.58 28.02 -19.56
C SER A 23 -20.03 28.26 -19.09
N GLU A 24 -20.60 29.46 -19.35
CA GLU A 24 -22.00 29.77 -19.03
C GLU A 24 -23.02 28.90 -19.76
N THR A 25 -22.60 28.15 -20.78
CA THR A 25 -23.47 27.35 -21.67
C THR A 25 -23.11 25.89 -21.76
N VAL A 26 -22.11 25.40 -20.99
CA VAL A 26 -21.61 24.02 -21.02
C VAL A 26 -21.71 23.42 -19.65
N THR A 27 -22.10 22.16 -19.63
CA THR A 27 -22.26 21.30 -18.46
C THR A 27 -21.07 21.29 -17.54
N ASP A 28 -21.30 21.10 -16.24
CA ASP A 28 -20.30 20.87 -15.24
C ASP A 28 -19.52 19.60 -15.58
N LYS A 29 -18.20 19.63 -15.45
CA LYS A 29 -17.33 18.45 -15.54
C LYS A 29 -16.64 18.18 -14.21
N PRO A 30 -16.25 16.94 -13.91
CA PRO A 30 -15.43 16.69 -12.74
C PRO A 30 -14.12 17.49 -12.81
N SER A 31 -13.78 18.20 -11.74
CA SER A 31 -12.52 18.95 -11.68
C SER A 31 -11.35 18.00 -11.91
N GLN A 32 -10.33 18.44 -12.62
CA GLN A 32 -9.14 17.69 -13.00
C GLN A 32 -9.36 16.54 -14.00
N TRP A 33 -10.60 16.29 -14.43
CA TRP A 33 -10.93 15.37 -15.51
C TRP A 33 -11.26 16.14 -16.80
N ASN A 34 -10.90 15.56 -17.92
CA ASN A 34 -11.26 16.07 -19.22
C ASN A 34 -12.51 15.37 -19.74
N ALA A 35 -13.34 16.09 -20.42
CA ALA A 35 -14.57 15.57 -21.01
C ALA A 35 -14.65 15.99 -22.50
N PRO A 36 -15.36 15.27 -23.38
CA PRO A 36 -15.46 15.56 -24.79
C PRO A 36 -15.98 16.97 -25.09
N GLY A 37 -16.79 17.54 -24.23
CA GLY A 37 -17.30 18.92 -24.35
C GLY A 37 -16.22 20.00 -24.35
N ASP A 38 -15.02 19.69 -23.89
CA ASP A 38 -13.87 20.62 -23.99
C ASP A 38 -13.34 20.74 -25.41
N TYR A 39 -13.66 19.78 -26.29
CA TYR A 39 -13.16 19.71 -27.68
C TYR A 39 -14.21 19.89 -28.74
N VAL A 40 -15.48 19.68 -28.44
CA VAL A 40 -16.56 19.75 -29.43
C VAL A 40 -17.61 20.71 -28.94
N ASN A 41 -17.74 21.83 -29.64
CA ASN A 41 -18.68 22.90 -29.35
C ASN A 41 -20.09 22.38 -29.02
N LYS A 42 -20.57 22.65 -27.80
CA LYS A 42 -21.97 22.75 -27.38
C LYS A 42 -22.79 21.47 -27.16
N ARG A 43 -22.24 20.29 -27.06
CA ARG A 43 -23.04 19.06 -26.78
C ARG A 43 -22.50 18.27 -25.59
N GLY A 44 -22.28 18.97 -24.49
CA GLY A 44 -21.70 18.41 -23.26
C GLY A 44 -22.66 17.60 -22.37
N ASP A 45 -23.75 17.10 -22.92
CA ASP A 45 -24.74 16.37 -22.11
C ASP A 45 -24.33 14.93 -21.82
N ALA A 46 -23.28 14.40 -22.47
CA ALA A 46 -22.78 13.05 -22.25
C ALA A 46 -22.08 12.85 -20.88
N VAL A 47 -21.72 13.93 -20.21
CA VAL A 47 -21.10 13.93 -18.88
C VAL A 47 -21.95 14.76 -17.95
N GLN A 48 -22.47 14.16 -16.89
CA GLN A 48 -23.35 14.84 -15.94
C GLN A 48 -23.00 14.50 -14.50
N LYS A 49 -23.27 15.46 -13.61
CA LYS A 49 -23.31 15.23 -12.18
C LYS A 49 -24.66 14.61 -11.79
N SER A 50 -24.60 13.44 -11.16
CA SER A 50 -25.79 12.81 -10.59
C SER A 50 -25.70 12.87 -9.06
N GLY A 51 -26.69 13.49 -8.42
CA GLY A 51 -26.63 13.73 -6.98
C GLY A 51 -25.51 14.71 -6.59
N ASN A 52 -24.85 14.47 -5.47
CA ASN A 52 -23.84 15.37 -4.95
C ASN A 52 -22.40 15.05 -5.42
N SER A 53 -22.10 13.79 -5.78
CA SER A 53 -20.73 13.33 -6.04
C SER A 53 -20.65 12.14 -6.99
N VAL A 54 -21.61 11.94 -7.90
CA VAL A 54 -21.59 10.82 -8.83
C VAL A 54 -21.36 11.29 -10.24
N LEU A 55 -20.36 10.74 -10.90
CA LEU A 55 -20.15 10.90 -12.33
C LEU A 55 -21.18 10.06 -13.10
N ARG A 56 -21.96 10.67 -13.97
CA ARG A 56 -22.82 9.99 -14.93
C ARG A 56 -22.27 10.22 -16.34
N LEU A 57 -22.00 9.12 -17.03
CA LEU A 57 -21.67 9.10 -18.45
C LEU A 57 -22.81 8.42 -19.22
N PHE A 58 -23.25 9.02 -20.30
CA PHE A 58 -24.24 8.43 -21.20
C PHE A 58 -23.96 8.86 -22.62
N THR A 59 -24.25 7.99 -23.57
CA THR A 59 -24.10 8.30 -24.99
C THR A 59 -25.42 8.74 -25.52
N GLU A 60 -25.46 9.94 -26.13
CA GLU A 60 -26.64 10.49 -26.75
C GLU A 60 -26.47 10.53 -28.26
N TYR A 61 -27.47 10.05 -29.00
CA TYR A 61 -27.54 10.19 -30.45
C TYR A 61 -28.28 11.48 -30.76
N ASP A 62 -27.62 12.39 -31.44
CA ASP A 62 -28.18 13.71 -31.74
C ASP A 62 -28.99 13.79 -33.04
N GLY A 63 -29.16 12.67 -33.75
CA GLY A 63 -29.89 12.60 -35.02
C GLY A 63 -29.21 13.33 -36.18
N GLY A 64 -28.00 13.84 -35.98
CA GLY A 64 -27.27 14.63 -36.96
C GLY A 64 -26.16 13.87 -37.70
N LEU A 65 -25.43 14.60 -38.55
CA LEU A 65 -24.33 14.08 -39.37
C LEU A 65 -23.14 13.54 -38.56
N MET A 66 -23.04 13.88 -37.28
CA MET A 66 -21.90 13.51 -36.41
C MET A 66 -22.14 12.20 -35.62
N GLY A 67 -23.34 11.64 -35.63
CA GLY A 67 -23.65 10.38 -34.93
C GLY A 67 -23.71 10.50 -33.42
N ALA A 68 -23.49 9.38 -32.74
CA ALA A 68 -23.43 9.32 -31.27
C ALA A 68 -22.14 9.98 -30.76
N MET A 69 -22.29 10.80 -29.72
CA MET A 69 -21.15 11.40 -29.04
C MET A 69 -20.59 10.41 -28.02
N PRO A 70 -19.28 10.16 -27.99
CA PRO A 70 -18.69 9.26 -27.00
C PRO A 70 -18.80 9.86 -25.59
N ALA A 71 -19.33 9.05 -24.66
CA ALA A 71 -19.39 9.37 -23.24
C ALA A 71 -18.10 8.93 -22.56
N VAL A 72 -17.07 9.74 -22.67
CA VAL A 72 -15.72 9.45 -22.18
C VAL A 72 -15.21 10.59 -21.31
N VAL A 73 -14.57 10.25 -20.20
CA VAL A 73 -13.75 11.20 -19.41
C VAL A 73 -12.39 10.58 -19.15
N ASN A 74 -11.37 11.41 -18.96
CA ASN A 74 -10.05 10.95 -18.55
C ASN A 74 -9.32 11.98 -17.69
N ILE A 75 -8.30 11.55 -16.95
CA ILE A 75 -7.45 12.44 -16.14
C ILE A 75 -6.25 13.00 -16.89
N GLY A 76 -5.81 12.37 -17.97
CA GLY A 76 -4.79 12.88 -18.87
C GLY A 76 -5.38 13.86 -19.89
N LYS A 77 -4.68 14.06 -21.02
CA LYS A 77 -5.23 14.80 -22.15
C LYS A 77 -5.60 13.85 -23.28
N MET A 78 -6.79 13.99 -23.80
CA MET A 78 -7.24 13.26 -24.97
C MET A 78 -7.34 14.17 -26.20
N TYR A 79 -7.05 13.61 -27.36
CA TYR A 79 -7.36 14.22 -28.65
C TYR A 79 -8.31 13.32 -29.41
N ALA A 80 -9.35 13.93 -30.00
CA ALA A 80 -10.14 13.25 -30.99
C ALA A 80 -9.34 13.24 -32.32
N ASN A 81 -8.91 12.08 -32.76
CA ASN A 81 -8.34 11.90 -34.09
C ASN A 81 -9.49 11.74 -35.08
N THR A 82 -9.91 12.84 -35.74
CA THR A 82 -10.92 12.83 -36.79
C THR A 82 -10.24 12.49 -38.10
N THR A 83 -10.18 11.24 -38.48
CA THR A 83 -9.93 10.88 -39.88
C THR A 83 -11.20 11.10 -40.68
N VAL A 84 -11.09 11.79 -41.81
CA VAL A 84 -12.16 12.33 -42.64
C VAL A 84 -13.06 11.24 -43.33
N ALA A 85 -12.90 9.97 -43.01
CA ALA A 85 -13.60 8.84 -43.65
C ALA A 85 -14.30 7.89 -42.71
N GLY A 86 -15.00 8.41 -41.68
CA GLY A 86 -16.00 7.59 -40.97
C GLY A 86 -15.59 6.89 -39.70
N GLY A 87 -14.52 7.29 -39.05
CA GLY A 87 -14.19 6.85 -37.70
C GLY A 87 -13.37 7.90 -36.96
N SER A 88 -13.78 8.29 -35.78
CA SER A 88 -12.92 9.05 -34.84
C SER A 88 -12.38 8.09 -33.81
N SER A 89 -11.07 8.05 -33.63
CA SER A 89 -10.43 7.40 -32.50
C SER A 89 -10.09 8.46 -31.45
N ILE A 90 -10.31 8.13 -30.19
CA ILE A 90 -9.89 8.95 -29.05
C ILE A 90 -8.55 8.41 -28.60
N VAL A 91 -7.51 9.20 -28.73
CA VAL A 91 -6.15 8.78 -28.38
C VAL A 91 -5.68 9.56 -27.15
N PRO A 92 -5.17 8.89 -26.10
CA PRO A 92 -4.49 9.58 -25.01
C PRO A 92 -3.32 10.38 -25.56
N HIS A 93 -3.11 11.59 -25.07
CA HIS A 93 -2.01 12.44 -25.55
C HIS A 93 -1.04 12.85 -24.44
N SER A 94 -1.51 12.89 -23.21
CA SER A 94 -0.64 13.14 -22.07
C SER A 94 -1.23 12.53 -20.80
N PHE A 95 -0.36 12.20 -19.90
CA PHE A 95 -0.64 11.66 -18.59
C PHE A 95 -0.41 12.74 -17.52
N ILE A 96 -0.94 12.50 -16.32
CA ILE A 96 -0.55 13.24 -15.12
C ILE A 96 0.72 12.61 -14.53
N PRO A 97 1.61 13.39 -13.87
CA PRO A 97 2.72 12.80 -13.11
C PRO A 97 2.20 11.83 -12.05
N PHE A 98 2.78 10.64 -12.00
CA PHE A 98 2.42 9.59 -11.05
C PHE A 98 3.62 8.65 -10.87
N HIS A 99 3.94 8.26 -9.63
CA HIS A 99 5.18 7.54 -9.34
C HIS A 99 4.95 6.29 -8.47
N ASN A 100 3.79 6.15 -7.87
CA ASN A 100 3.48 5.03 -6.99
C ASN A 100 3.14 3.76 -7.76
N THR A 101 3.16 2.62 -7.05
CA THR A 101 2.89 1.29 -7.59
C THR A 101 1.66 0.67 -6.92
N PRO A 102 0.43 1.12 -7.24
CA PRO A 102 -0.77 0.56 -6.65
C PRO A 102 -0.96 -0.91 -7.07
N ASP A 103 -1.41 -1.74 -6.15
CA ASP A 103 -1.67 -3.15 -6.40
C ASP A 103 -3.06 -3.42 -6.95
N GLN A 104 -3.98 -2.53 -6.66
CA GLN A 104 -5.38 -2.67 -7.03
C GLN A 104 -6.01 -1.32 -7.33
N ALA A 105 -7.01 -1.33 -8.22
CA ALA A 105 -7.97 -0.25 -8.37
C ALA A 105 -9.34 -0.73 -7.94
N THR A 106 -10.03 0.04 -7.10
CA THR A 106 -11.41 -0.21 -6.69
C THR A 106 -12.32 0.79 -7.37
N ILE A 107 -13.39 0.30 -7.99
CA ILE A 107 -14.37 1.07 -8.75
C ILE A 107 -15.75 0.78 -8.16
N ASN A 108 -16.45 1.81 -7.70
CA ASN A 108 -17.86 1.71 -7.31
C ASN A 108 -18.73 2.32 -8.42
N TYR A 109 -19.56 1.51 -9.02
CA TYR A 109 -20.28 1.88 -10.23
C TYR A 109 -21.69 1.28 -10.28
N ASN A 110 -22.55 1.88 -11.10
CA ASN A 110 -23.84 1.34 -11.51
C ASN A 110 -23.93 1.50 -13.04
N TYR A 111 -24.14 0.40 -13.75
CA TYR A 111 -24.19 0.36 -15.20
C TYR A 111 -25.55 -0.11 -15.70
N LYS A 112 -26.11 0.61 -16.64
CA LYS A 112 -27.36 0.26 -17.34
C LYS A 112 -27.07 0.10 -18.82
N ASP A 113 -26.91 -1.16 -19.21
CA ASP A 113 -26.68 -1.51 -20.60
C ASP A 113 -27.96 -1.32 -21.43
N LYS A 114 -27.83 -0.62 -22.54
CA LYS A 114 -28.89 -0.44 -23.53
C LYS A 114 -28.43 -0.78 -24.96
N ALA A 115 -27.13 -0.77 -25.19
CA ALA A 115 -26.54 -0.94 -26.51
C ALA A 115 -25.75 -2.24 -26.68
N GLY A 116 -25.49 -3.00 -25.60
CA GLY A 116 -24.76 -4.26 -25.65
C GLY A 116 -23.23 -4.12 -25.79
N ASN A 117 -22.70 -2.90 -25.74
CA ASN A 117 -21.26 -2.65 -25.91
C ASN A 117 -20.46 -2.72 -24.60
N GLY A 118 -21.12 -2.50 -23.47
CA GLY A 118 -20.51 -2.45 -22.16
C GLY A 118 -19.93 -1.09 -21.80
N ALA A 119 -19.35 -1.00 -20.61
CA ALA A 119 -18.58 0.15 -20.13
C ALA A 119 -17.15 -0.27 -19.85
N LEU A 120 -16.20 0.66 -19.94
CA LEU A 120 -14.78 0.46 -19.77
C LEU A 120 -14.20 1.45 -18.78
N VAL A 121 -13.37 0.99 -17.85
CA VAL A 121 -12.42 1.82 -17.10
C VAL A 121 -11.04 1.29 -17.39
N ASN A 122 -10.18 2.12 -17.98
CA ASN A 122 -8.83 1.74 -18.36
C ASN A 122 -7.81 2.57 -17.58
N PHE A 123 -6.89 1.93 -16.88
CA PHE A 123 -5.76 2.52 -16.18
C PHE A 123 -4.51 2.34 -17.04
N ILE A 124 -3.86 3.42 -17.41
CA ILE A 124 -2.69 3.43 -18.29
C ILE A 124 -1.53 4.04 -17.52
N PHE A 125 -0.57 3.21 -17.14
CA PHE A 125 0.66 3.64 -16.49
C PHE A 125 1.76 3.81 -17.54
N TYR A 126 2.55 4.86 -17.40
CA TYR A 126 3.69 5.15 -18.26
C TYR A 126 4.97 4.97 -17.48
N ASP A 127 5.87 4.17 -18.00
CA ASP A 127 7.19 4.01 -17.40
C ASP A 127 8.17 5.11 -17.86
N ILE A 128 9.38 5.10 -17.30
CA ILE A 128 10.44 6.08 -17.62
C ILE A 128 10.86 6.07 -19.10
N THR A 129 10.56 5.00 -19.84
CA THR A 129 10.84 4.90 -21.28
C THR A 129 9.69 5.42 -22.13
N GLY A 130 8.55 5.75 -21.50
CA GLY A 130 7.31 6.13 -22.16
C GLY A 130 6.48 4.92 -22.63
N THR A 131 6.83 3.71 -22.19
CA THR A 131 6.02 2.51 -22.50
C THR A 131 4.72 2.52 -21.71
N GLU A 132 3.63 2.19 -22.39
CA GLU A 132 2.30 2.10 -21.80
C GLU A 132 2.03 0.72 -21.22
N HIS A 133 1.48 0.68 -20.00
CA HIS A 133 1.04 -0.51 -19.30
C HIS A 133 -0.43 -0.33 -18.93
N SER A 134 -1.33 -1.04 -19.63
CA SER A 134 -2.77 -0.87 -19.51
C SER A 134 -3.44 -1.98 -18.73
N TYR A 135 -4.36 -1.59 -17.82
CA TYR A 135 -5.20 -2.48 -17.03
C TYR A 135 -6.65 -2.06 -17.20
N SER A 136 -7.49 -2.95 -17.71
CA SER A 136 -8.86 -2.62 -18.09
C SER A 136 -9.88 -3.38 -17.27
N PHE A 137 -10.89 -2.67 -16.78
CA PHE A 137 -12.12 -3.23 -16.28
C PHE A 137 -13.23 -3.02 -17.31
N LYS A 138 -13.94 -4.06 -17.68
CA LYS A 138 -15.07 -3.98 -18.61
C LYS A 138 -16.35 -4.58 -17.99
N GLN A 139 -17.43 -3.82 -18.01
CA GLN A 139 -18.76 -4.25 -17.58
C GLN A 139 -19.69 -4.33 -18.78
N THR A 140 -20.26 -5.52 -19.03
CA THR A 140 -21.10 -5.76 -20.20
C THR A 140 -22.58 -5.97 -19.87
N ASN A 141 -22.92 -6.18 -18.62
CA ASN A 141 -24.30 -6.45 -18.20
C ASN A 141 -24.80 -5.35 -17.27
N THR A 142 -26.09 -5.05 -17.34
CA THR A 142 -26.75 -4.14 -16.38
C THR A 142 -26.57 -4.64 -14.95
N THR A 143 -26.16 -3.75 -14.06
CA THR A 143 -26.09 -4.02 -12.61
C THR A 143 -27.44 -3.75 -11.94
N SER A 144 -27.71 -4.45 -10.84
CA SER A 144 -28.95 -4.24 -10.06
C SER A 144 -28.94 -2.96 -9.22
N GLY A 145 -27.78 -2.29 -9.12
CA GLY A 145 -27.51 -1.09 -8.33
C GLY A 145 -26.04 -0.78 -8.33
N TYR A 146 -25.56 0.05 -7.40
CA TYR A 146 -24.13 0.27 -7.22
C TYR A 146 -23.46 -1.02 -6.79
N THR A 147 -22.35 -1.30 -7.45
CA THR A 147 -21.52 -2.49 -7.25
C THR A 147 -20.08 -2.05 -7.14
N GLU A 148 -19.40 -2.53 -6.13
CA GLU A 148 -17.96 -2.35 -6.02
C GLU A 148 -17.24 -3.52 -6.68
N THR A 149 -16.21 -3.20 -7.47
CA THR A 149 -15.30 -4.19 -8.06
C THR A 149 -13.86 -3.79 -7.82
N THR A 150 -13.00 -4.79 -7.77
CA THR A 150 -11.55 -4.62 -7.62
C THR A 150 -10.84 -5.18 -8.84
N LEU A 151 -10.00 -4.36 -9.45
CA LEU A 151 -9.12 -4.73 -10.56
C LEU A 151 -7.69 -4.89 -10.02
N PRO A 152 -7.11 -6.09 -10.05
CA PRO A 152 -5.70 -6.27 -9.73
C PRO A 152 -4.82 -5.54 -10.74
N LEU A 153 -3.79 -4.86 -10.24
CA LEU A 153 -2.79 -4.15 -11.02
C LEU A 153 -1.42 -4.80 -10.75
N SER A 154 -0.65 -5.06 -11.79
CA SER A 154 0.70 -5.64 -11.63
C SER A 154 1.78 -4.56 -11.75
N THR A 155 1.53 -3.38 -11.17
CA THR A 155 2.39 -2.19 -11.33
C THR A 155 3.75 -2.35 -10.68
N ALA A 156 3.90 -3.21 -9.67
CA ALA A 156 5.20 -3.55 -9.07
C ALA A 156 6.22 -4.12 -10.08
N ASN A 157 5.76 -4.61 -11.23
CA ASN A 157 6.62 -5.11 -12.31
C ASN A 157 7.01 -4.01 -13.31
N ILE A 158 6.46 -2.79 -13.18
CA ILE A 158 6.78 -1.67 -14.06
C ILE A 158 7.99 -0.94 -13.50
N SER A 159 9.01 -0.80 -14.32
CA SER A 159 10.22 -0.07 -13.91
C SER A 159 9.96 1.43 -13.91
N SER A 160 9.94 2.03 -12.73
CA SER A 160 9.88 3.50 -12.57
C SER A 160 8.69 4.13 -13.29
N ILE A 161 7.51 4.01 -12.73
CA ILE A 161 6.31 4.71 -13.22
C ILE A 161 6.56 6.22 -13.16
N THR A 162 6.19 6.92 -14.23
CA THR A 162 6.34 8.37 -14.36
C THR A 162 5.03 9.08 -14.66
N GLY A 163 3.99 8.32 -15.03
CA GLY A 163 2.72 8.92 -15.39
C GLY A 163 1.54 7.96 -15.32
N LEU A 164 0.35 8.54 -15.24
CA LEU A 164 -0.93 7.86 -15.20
C LEU A 164 -1.95 8.58 -16.08
N ASP A 165 -2.70 7.82 -16.85
CA ASP A 165 -3.98 8.22 -17.41
C ASP A 165 -5.06 7.23 -16.98
N ILE A 166 -6.27 7.70 -16.72
CA ILE A 166 -7.44 6.86 -16.47
C ILE A 166 -8.52 7.30 -17.44
N VAL A 167 -8.99 6.35 -18.22
CA VAL A 167 -10.07 6.58 -19.19
C VAL A 167 -11.31 5.85 -18.71
N VAL A 168 -12.41 6.58 -18.60
CA VAL A 168 -13.73 6.03 -18.29
C VAL A 168 -14.63 6.22 -19.49
N ASP A 169 -15.13 5.15 -20.05
CA ASP A 169 -15.94 5.12 -21.26
C ASP A 169 -17.23 4.32 -21.07
N ALA A 170 -18.37 4.98 -21.21
CA ALA A 170 -19.68 4.35 -21.11
C ALA A 170 -20.07 3.54 -22.36
N THR A 171 -19.31 3.63 -23.45
CA THR A 171 -19.56 2.87 -24.68
C THR A 171 -18.80 1.57 -24.76
N GLY A 172 -17.75 1.40 -23.94
CA GLY A 172 -16.86 0.24 -23.97
C GLY A 172 -16.09 0.08 -25.28
N MET A 173 -16.04 1.10 -26.11
CA MET A 173 -15.44 1.06 -27.45
C MET A 173 -14.07 1.75 -27.52
N TYR A 174 -13.63 2.40 -26.45
CA TYR A 174 -12.31 3.01 -26.41
C TYR A 174 -11.20 2.06 -26.86
N PRO A 175 -10.25 2.48 -27.71
CA PRO A 175 -10.04 3.83 -28.26
C PRO A 175 -10.93 4.19 -29.47
N ASP A 176 -11.78 3.30 -29.94
CA ASP A 176 -12.66 3.52 -31.07
C ASP A 176 -13.89 4.36 -30.66
N ALA A 177 -14.36 5.20 -31.55
CA ALA A 177 -15.62 5.90 -31.36
C ALA A 177 -16.82 5.03 -31.79
N PRO A 178 -18.02 5.24 -31.19
CA PRO A 178 -19.22 4.57 -31.66
C PRO A 178 -19.49 4.82 -33.15
N THR A 179 -19.88 3.77 -33.84
CA THR A 179 -20.23 3.88 -35.28
C THR A 179 -21.44 4.78 -35.46
N LEU A 180 -21.43 5.58 -36.51
CA LEU A 180 -22.56 6.40 -36.91
C LEU A 180 -23.85 5.58 -37.01
N GLY A 181 -24.91 5.99 -36.29
CA GLY A 181 -26.21 5.34 -36.29
C GLY A 181 -26.41 4.19 -35.36
N SER A 182 -25.40 3.83 -34.53
CA SER A 182 -25.58 2.88 -33.45
C SER A 182 -26.32 3.52 -32.27
N ASP A 183 -27.29 2.81 -31.70
CA ASP A 183 -27.90 3.20 -30.42
C ASP A 183 -26.92 2.89 -29.28
N CYS A 184 -26.27 3.92 -28.78
CA CYS A 184 -25.24 3.84 -27.75
C CYS A 184 -25.72 4.45 -26.43
N SER A 185 -26.97 4.32 -26.09
CA SER A 185 -27.61 5.00 -24.96
C SER A 185 -27.39 4.35 -23.59
N SER A 186 -26.31 3.59 -23.40
CA SER A 186 -25.99 3.03 -22.09
C SER A 186 -25.60 4.11 -21.08
N ASP A 187 -26.01 3.93 -19.82
CA ASP A 187 -25.69 4.82 -18.70
C ASP A 187 -24.66 4.17 -17.79
N LEU A 188 -23.56 4.85 -17.52
CA LEU A 188 -22.58 4.50 -16.53
C LEU A 188 -22.55 5.55 -15.40
N TYR A 189 -22.76 5.12 -14.19
CA TYR A 189 -22.63 5.95 -13.00
C TYR A 189 -21.41 5.47 -12.22
N ILE A 190 -20.50 6.38 -11.83
CA ILE A 190 -19.36 6.08 -10.99
C ILE A 190 -19.42 6.96 -9.74
N ASP A 191 -19.42 6.33 -8.59
CA ASP A 191 -19.38 6.98 -7.28
C ASP A 191 -17.94 7.32 -6.91
N TYR A 192 -17.01 6.35 -7.10
CA TYR A 192 -15.59 6.58 -6.91
C TYR A 192 -14.71 5.58 -7.67
N ILE A 193 -13.47 6.03 -7.90
CA ILE A 193 -12.33 5.24 -8.34
C ILE A 193 -11.19 5.50 -7.35
N ARG A 194 -10.61 4.44 -6.77
CA ARG A 194 -9.55 4.52 -5.77
C ARG A 194 -8.47 3.51 -6.05
N PHE A 195 -7.22 3.85 -5.71
CA PHE A 195 -6.15 2.87 -5.62
C PHE A 195 -6.09 2.24 -4.22
N ALA A 196 -5.61 1.01 -4.17
CA ALA A 196 -5.22 0.33 -2.95
C ALA A 196 -3.78 -0.17 -3.11
N TYR A 197 -3.04 -0.11 -2.01
CA TYR A 197 -1.63 -0.45 -1.96
C TYR A 197 -1.42 -1.60 -0.99
N ASN A 198 -0.58 -2.53 -1.41
CA ASN A 198 -0.27 -3.69 -0.60
C ASN A 198 0.76 -3.31 0.48
N HIS A 199 0.44 -3.61 1.72
CA HIS A 199 1.29 -3.43 2.89
C HIS A 199 1.48 -4.74 3.67
N THR A 200 1.38 -5.88 2.96
CA THR A 200 1.48 -7.21 3.56
C THR A 200 2.92 -7.63 3.77
N LEU A 201 3.30 -7.97 5.02
CA LEU A 201 4.52 -8.71 5.31
C LEU A 201 4.25 -10.21 5.14
N THR A 202 5.04 -10.84 4.29
CA THR A 202 4.99 -12.30 4.09
C THR A 202 5.84 -13.03 5.10
N ASP A 203 7.02 -12.47 5.43
CA ASP A 203 7.98 -13.07 6.34
C ASP A 203 8.76 -12.03 7.15
N ILE A 204 9.27 -12.47 8.31
CA ILE A 204 10.31 -11.76 9.07
C ILE A 204 11.45 -12.74 9.31
N LYS A 205 12.67 -12.33 8.96
CA LYS A 205 13.87 -13.10 9.34
C LYS A 205 14.53 -12.46 10.56
N VAL A 206 14.88 -13.29 11.51
CA VAL A 206 15.60 -12.97 12.74
C VAL A 206 16.98 -13.57 12.65
N ASN A 207 18.02 -12.74 12.62
CA ASN A 207 19.41 -13.17 12.40
C ASN A 207 19.57 -14.05 11.13
N GLY A 208 18.84 -13.71 10.05
CA GLY A 208 18.85 -14.44 8.79
C GLY A 208 17.97 -15.71 8.76
N GLN A 209 17.35 -16.11 9.86
CA GLN A 209 16.46 -17.26 9.95
C GLN A 209 14.99 -16.83 9.98
N LYS A 210 14.15 -17.57 9.28
CA LYS A 210 12.72 -17.27 9.15
C LYS A 210 11.99 -17.47 10.47
N ALA A 211 11.20 -16.47 10.92
CA ALA A 211 10.28 -16.61 12.04
C ALA A 211 9.04 -17.43 11.65
N SER A 212 8.44 -18.12 12.58
CA SER A 212 7.17 -18.79 12.35
C SER A 212 6.03 -17.79 12.32
N LYS A 213 5.12 -17.90 11.33
CA LYS A 213 4.00 -16.96 11.08
C LYS A 213 2.66 -17.62 11.36
N SER A 214 1.75 -16.88 12.03
CA SER A 214 0.34 -17.24 12.19
C SER A 214 -0.49 -15.96 12.11
N GLY A 215 -1.19 -15.73 10.99
CA GLY A 215 -1.83 -14.47 10.70
C GLY A 215 -0.81 -13.32 10.69
N ASN A 216 -1.07 -12.27 11.48
CA ASN A 216 -0.16 -11.13 11.64
C ASN A 216 0.88 -11.33 12.77
N ASN A 217 0.93 -12.53 13.38
CA ASN A 217 1.85 -12.80 14.46
C ASN A 217 3.03 -13.63 13.99
N PHE A 218 4.23 -13.20 14.35
CA PHE A 218 5.48 -13.90 14.11
C PHE A 218 6.10 -14.29 15.44
N ASN A 219 6.73 -15.48 15.48
CA ASN A 219 7.40 -16.00 16.67
C ASN A 219 8.77 -16.53 16.29
N TYR A 220 9.76 -16.22 17.10
CA TYR A 220 11.11 -16.74 16.95
C TYR A 220 11.75 -17.05 18.32
N THR A 221 12.46 -18.16 18.40
CA THR A 221 13.18 -18.54 19.63
C THR A 221 14.68 -18.47 19.39
N LEU A 222 15.34 -17.57 20.10
CA LEU A 222 16.79 -17.46 20.18
C LEU A 222 17.37 -18.55 21.08
N LYS A 223 18.61 -18.96 20.84
CA LYS A 223 19.34 -19.88 21.69
C LYS A 223 19.73 -19.18 22.99
N ALA A 224 19.94 -19.96 24.05
CA ALA A 224 20.44 -19.44 25.32
C ALA A 224 21.82 -18.76 25.23
N THR A 225 22.61 -19.10 24.20
CA THR A 225 23.90 -18.49 23.92
C THR A 225 23.83 -17.15 23.23
N ASP A 226 22.67 -16.78 22.67
CA ASP A 226 22.48 -15.49 21.98
C ASP A 226 22.38 -14.40 23.05
N SER A 227 23.29 -13.45 23.00
CA SER A 227 23.43 -12.43 24.04
C SER A 227 22.43 -11.29 23.93
N ASP A 228 21.77 -11.13 22.78
CA ASP A 228 20.95 -9.98 22.50
C ASP A 228 19.49 -10.35 22.15
N LEU A 229 18.53 -9.68 22.83
CA LEU A 229 17.10 -9.76 22.53
C LEU A 229 16.65 -8.73 21.48
N LEU A 230 17.58 -7.95 20.94
CA LEU A 230 17.38 -7.06 19.80
C LEU A 230 18.14 -7.60 18.59
N PRO A 231 17.66 -8.68 17.98
CA PRO A 231 18.35 -9.31 16.87
C PRO A 231 18.26 -8.46 15.61
N ASN A 232 19.08 -8.77 14.61
CA ASN A 232 18.94 -8.20 13.28
C ASN A 232 17.67 -8.72 12.62
N LEU A 233 16.79 -7.81 12.20
CA LEU A 233 15.55 -8.12 11.53
C LEU A 233 15.64 -7.80 10.04
N GLN A 234 15.10 -8.69 9.23
CA GLN A 234 14.85 -8.47 7.80
C GLN A 234 13.37 -8.71 7.53
N PHE A 235 12.73 -7.72 6.94
CA PHE A 235 11.31 -7.78 6.58
C PHE A 235 11.19 -8.18 5.11
N ILE A 236 10.26 -9.07 4.82
CA ILE A 236 9.94 -9.53 3.47
C ILE A 236 8.45 -9.28 3.27
N GLY A 237 8.13 -8.31 2.41
CA GLY A 237 6.78 -7.98 1.99
C GLY A 237 6.46 -8.54 0.62
N GLU A 238 5.21 -8.47 0.21
CA GLU A 238 4.81 -8.69 -1.19
C GLU A 238 5.34 -7.57 -2.08
N VAL A 239 5.43 -6.35 -1.54
CA VAL A 239 6.12 -5.22 -2.17
C VAL A 239 7.48 -5.04 -1.49
N PRO A 240 8.58 -4.96 -2.25
CA PRO A 240 9.92 -4.78 -1.68
C PRO A 240 10.10 -3.36 -1.14
N ASP A 241 11.07 -3.21 -0.23
CA ASP A 241 11.59 -1.92 0.28
C ASP A 241 10.57 -0.99 0.97
N GLN A 242 9.45 -1.53 1.44
CA GLN A 242 8.48 -0.77 2.23
C GLN A 242 9.07 -0.29 3.56
N ALA A 243 8.58 0.85 4.04
CA ALA A 243 8.98 1.41 5.32
C ALA A 243 8.37 0.64 6.50
N GLN A 244 9.17 0.38 7.53
CA GLN A 244 8.68 -0.23 8.77
C GLN A 244 8.96 0.68 9.97
N HIS A 245 8.00 0.76 10.87
CA HIS A 245 8.16 1.33 12.21
C HIS A 245 8.09 0.21 13.24
N ILE A 246 9.07 0.16 14.15
CA ILE A 246 9.19 -0.92 15.14
C ILE A 246 9.18 -0.31 16.53
N VAL A 247 8.27 -0.79 17.38
CA VAL A 247 8.20 -0.46 18.80
C VAL A 247 8.43 -1.73 19.61
N TRP A 248 9.44 -1.74 20.46
CA TRP A 248 9.76 -2.86 21.32
C TRP A 248 9.15 -2.69 22.71
N SER A 249 8.60 -3.78 23.25
CA SER A 249 8.23 -3.86 24.66
C SER A 249 9.46 -3.89 25.58
N ASP A 250 9.23 -3.70 26.87
CA ASP A 250 10.20 -4.11 27.89
C ASP A 250 10.42 -5.62 27.86
N GLU A 251 11.57 -6.06 28.35
CA GLU A 251 11.89 -7.46 28.53
C GLU A 251 11.09 -8.06 29.69
N THR A 252 10.45 -9.18 29.48
CA THR A 252 9.81 -9.98 30.51
C THR A 252 10.52 -11.30 30.67
N ILE A 253 10.64 -11.80 31.90
CA ILE A 253 11.32 -13.06 32.21
C ILE A 253 10.36 -13.99 32.94
N ASP A 254 10.22 -15.20 32.43
CA ASP A 254 9.51 -16.28 33.08
C ASP A 254 10.48 -17.41 33.45
N ALA A 255 9.98 -18.58 33.86
CA ALA A 255 10.81 -19.71 34.24
C ALA A 255 11.69 -20.27 33.12
N ASN A 256 11.34 -20.05 31.85
CA ASN A 256 11.98 -20.70 30.71
C ASN A 256 12.58 -19.71 29.71
N TYR A 257 12.02 -18.52 29.63
CA TYR A 257 12.35 -17.56 28.56
C TYR A 257 12.52 -16.13 29.09
N ALA A 258 13.42 -15.42 28.47
CA ALA A 258 13.38 -13.97 28.41
C ALA A 258 12.69 -13.57 27.10
N THR A 259 11.64 -12.79 27.18
CA THR A 259 10.75 -12.48 26.05
C THR A 259 10.71 -10.98 25.78
N ARG A 260 10.77 -10.59 24.51
CA ARG A 260 10.42 -9.23 24.04
C ARG A 260 9.44 -9.32 22.86
N ILE A 261 8.58 -8.33 22.78
CA ILE A 261 7.59 -8.22 21.73
C ILE A 261 7.89 -6.96 20.94
N ALA A 262 7.96 -7.09 19.61
CA ALA A 262 7.99 -5.98 18.69
C ALA A 262 6.60 -5.79 18.06
N THR A 263 6.06 -4.59 18.14
CA THR A 263 4.96 -4.14 17.28
C THR A 263 5.57 -3.50 16.05
N ILE A 264 5.20 -4.01 14.88
CA ILE A 264 5.78 -3.63 13.59
C ILE A 264 4.66 -3.08 12.72
N THR A 265 4.75 -1.81 12.35
CA THR A 265 3.86 -1.19 11.38
C THR A 265 4.56 -1.17 10.03
N ASN A 266 4.01 -1.86 9.04
CA ASN A 266 4.49 -1.85 7.65
C ASN A 266 3.64 -0.90 6.83
N TYR A 267 4.28 0.05 6.17
CA TYR A 267 3.60 1.12 5.44
C TYR A 267 3.67 0.87 3.94
N ALA A 268 2.54 1.09 3.26
CA ALA A 268 2.49 1.26 1.82
C ALA A 268 2.87 2.70 1.41
N GLU A 269 3.00 2.92 0.10
CA GLU A 269 3.40 4.21 -0.48
C GLU A 269 2.37 5.33 -0.23
N ASP A 270 1.09 4.99 -0.13
CA ASP A 270 0.00 5.93 0.17
C ASP A 270 -0.15 6.27 1.66
N GLY A 271 0.69 5.65 2.52
CA GLY A 271 0.65 5.79 3.97
C GLY A 271 -0.33 4.83 4.66
N SER A 272 -1.08 4.02 3.92
CA SER A 272 -1.84 2.91 4.50
C SER A 272 -0.88 1.90 5.14
N SER A 273 -1.34 1.15 6.14
CA SER A 273 -0.44 0.27 6.89
C SER A 273 -1.13 -0.95 7.47
N SER A 274 -0.32 -1.97 7.72
CA SER A 274 -0.70 -3.11 8.55
C SER A 274 0.20 -3.24 9.75
N GLU A 275 -0.39 -3.70 10.86
CA GLU A 275 0.33 -3.98 12.08
C GLU A 275 0.58 -5.47 12.24
N TYR A 276 1.81 -5.80 12.67
CA TYR A 276 2.29 -7.16 12.92
C TYR A 276 2.94 -7.21 14.29
N THR A 277 2.87 -8.39 14.92
CA THR A 277 3.54 -8.66 16.19
C THR A 277 4.65 -9.68 15.97
N LEU A 278 5.87 -9.38 16.44
CA LEU A 278 6.97 -10.35 16.50
C LEU A 278 7.33 -10.61 17.97
N THR A 279 7.11 -11.84 18.40
CA THR A 279 7.55 -12.31 19.73
C THR A 279 8.92 -12.97 19.61
N ILE A 280 9.90 -12.44 20.31
CA ILE A 280 11.24 -13.01 20.45
C ILE A 280 11.32 -13.65 21.83
N ASN A 281 11.46 -14.98 21.86
CA ASN A 281 11.73 -15.75 23.06
C ASN A 281 13.20 -16.17 23.04
N ARG A 282 13.93 -15.93 24.09
CA ARG A 282 15.27 -16.48 24.28
C ARG A 282 15.24 -17.49 25.42
N LEU A 283 15.71 -18.71 25.14
CA LEU A 283 15.88 -19.71 26.18
C LEU A 283 16.79 -19.19 27.29
N LEU A 284 16.40 -19.36 28.54
CA LEU A 284 17.27 -19.04 29.65
C LEU A 284 18.41 -20.06 29.69
N ASN A 285 19.60 -19.56 29.96
CA ASN A 285 20.74 -20.44 30.19
C ASN A 285 20.57 -21.12 31.55
N SER A 286 20.68 -22.45 31.60
CA SER A 286 20.67 -23.23 32.82
C SER A 286 22.00 -23.20 33.58
N ASP A 287 23.01 -22.49 33.07
CA ASP A 287 24.27 -22.30 33.73
C ASP A 287 24.08 -21.47 35.01
N CYS A 288 24.27 -22.08 36.16
CA CYS A 288 24.17 -21.44 37.47
C CYS A 288 25.56 -21.18 38.09
N THR A 289 26.61 -21.24 37.29
CA THR A 289 27.98 -20.97 37.79
C THR A 289 28.22 -19.46 37.97
N LEU A 290 29.17 -19.14 38.81
CA LEU A 290 29.65 -17.77 38.96
C LEU A 290 30.92 -17.56 38.13
N GLN A 291 31.10 -16.35 37.61
CA GLN A 291 32.36 -15.89 37.00
C GLN A 291 33.33 -15.35 38.05
N GLY A 292 32.85 -14.96 39.22
CA GLY A 292 33.66 -14.36 40.26
C GLY A 292 32.83 -14.03 41.51
N ILE A 293 33.53 -13.65 42.55
CA ILE A 293 32.96 -13.06 43.77
C ILE A 293 33.74 -11.77 44.06
N LEU A 294 33.01 -10.70 44.29
CA LEU A 294 33.57 -9.43 44.76
C LEU A 294 33.36 -9.36 46.28
N VAL A 295 34.39 -8.92 46.99
CA VAL A 295 34.34 -8.57 48.40
C VAL A 295 34.84 -7.13 48.53
N ASP A 296 33.97 -6.24 49.01
CA ASP A 296 34.21 -4.78 49.02
C ASP A 296 34.71 -4.27 47.65
N SER A 297 34.04 -4.69 46.58
CA SER A 297 34.36 -4.37 45.18
C SER A 297 35.69 -4.91 44.65
N LYS A 298 36.36 -5.80 45.38
CA LYS A 298 37.59 -6.45 44.92
C LYS A 298 37.34 -7.92 44.59
N LEU A 299 37.86 -8.36 43.46
CA LEU A 299 37.74 -9.76 43.02
C LEU A 299 38.49 -10.69 43.97
N VAL A 300 37.83 -11.77 44.41
CA VAL A 300 38.46 -12.83 45.22
C VAL A 300 39.52 -13.54 44.37
N SER A 301 40.74 -13.49 44.86
CA SER A 301 41.87 -14.11 44.15
C SER A 301 41.76 -15.63 44.08
N GLY A 302 42.11 -16.21 42.94
CA GLY A 302 42.05 -17.64 42.72
C GLY A 302 40.63 -18.22 42.67
N PHE A 303 39.67 -17.41 42.26
CA PHE A 303 38.30 -17.89 42.03
C PHE A 303 38.29 -18.91 40.88
N THR A 304 37.58 -20.02 41.07
CA THR A 304 37.23 -21.00 40.04
C THR A 304 35.77 -21.43 40.25
N ALA A 305 35.02 -21.64 39.19
CA ALA A 305 33.56 -21.86 39.24
C ALA A 305 33.15 -23.17 39.96
N ASP A 306 34.06 -24.14 40.06
CA ASP A 306 33.90 -25.46 40.70
C ASP A 306 34.22 -25.44 42.19
N LYS A 307 34.83 -24.36 42.69
CA LYS A 307 35.20 -24.25 44.11
C LYS A 307 34.08 -23.52 44.87
N THR A 308 33.57 -24.18 45.92
CA THR A 308 32.40 -23.71 46.67
C THR A 308 32.73 -22.90 47.93
N GLU A 309 34.01 -22.91 48.37
CA GLU A 309 34.45 -22.25 49.60
C GLU A 309 35.66 -21.34 49.34
N TYR A 310 35.58 -20.11 49.81
CA TYR A 310 36.66 -19.12 49.71
C TYR A 310 36.90 -18.48 51.08
N THR A 311 38.17 -18.27 51.42
CA THR A 311 38.56 -17.52 52.63
C THR A 311 39.13 -16.17 52.22
N VAL A 312 38.54 -15.10 52.70
CA VAL A 312 39.02 -13.74 52.50
C VAL A 312 39.46 -13.19 53.85
N ILE A 313 40.69 -12.68 53.90
CA ILE A 313 41.22 -12.07 55.12
C ILE A 313 40.89 -10.55 55.05
N ILE A 314 40.12 -10.09 56.02
CA ILE A 314 39.79 -8.69 56.15
C ILE A 314 40.67 -8.07 57.26
N PRO A 315 41.07 -6.75 57.11
CA PRO A 315 41.88 -6.06 58.10
C PRO A 315 41.14 -6.00 59.46
N SER A 316 41.86 -6.13 60.57
CA SER A 316 41.30 -6.02 61.92
C SER A 316 40.73 -4.63 62.24
N SER A 317 41.04 -3.64 61.41
CA SER A 317 40.48 -2.26 61.48
C SER A 317 39.08 -2.13 60.88
N GLN A 318 38.63 -3.14 60.13
CA GLN A 318 37.29 -3.14 59.56
C GLN A 318 36.27 -3.60 60.56
N MET A 319 35.39 -2.69 60.98
CA MET A 319 34.39 -2.95 62.04
C MET A 319 33.04 -3.43 61.51
N THR A 320 32.87 -3.43 60.16
CA THR A 320 31.64 -3.85 59.48
C THR A 320 31.92 -5.11 58.64
N LEU A 321 30.88 -5.94 58.43
CA LEU A 321 30.96 -7.03 57.48
C LEU A 321 31.20 -6.49 56.08
N PRO A 322 32.07 -7.12 55.27
CA PRO A 322 32.30 -6.72 53.92
C PRO A 322 31.06 -6.95 53.04
N ASP A 323 30.92 -6.08 52.04
CA ASP A 323 29.92 -6.29 50.97
C ASP A 323 30.38 -7.43 50.05
N VAL A 324 29.53 -8.45 49.89
CA VAL A 324 29.82 -9.61 49.04
C VAL A 324 28.86 -9.66 47.87
N GLN A 325 29.40 -9.57 46.66
CA GLN A 325 28.60 -9.55 45.42
C GLN A 325 29.07 -10.69 44.49
N PRO A 326 28.14 -11.53 43.98
CA PRO A 326 28.45 -12.49 42.94
C PRO A 326 28.64 -11.84 41.59
N ILE A 327 29.57 -12.32 40.79
CA ILE A 327 29.65 -12.04 39.36
C ILE A 327 29.01 -13.22 38.66
N LEU A 328 27.83 -13.00 38.08
CA LEU A 328 27.04 -14.03 37.44
C LEU A 328 27.62 -14.39 36.07
N SER A 329 27.63 -15.66 35.69
CA SER A 329 28.00 -16.11 34.35
C SER A 329 26.94 -15.72 33.29
N ASN A 330 25.72 -15.48 33.75
CA ASN A 330 24.60 -15.07 32.90
C ASN A 330 23.79 -13.95 33.57
N LYS A 331 23.51 -12.88 32.84
CA LYS A 331 22.76 -11.73 33.37
C LYS A 331 21.32 -12.04 33.84
N TYR A 332 20.81 -13.23 33.50
CA TYR A 332 19.46 -13.68 33.89
C TYR A 332 19.47 -14.61 35.13
N GLN A 333 20.64 -14.89 35.73
CA GLN A 333 20.71 -15.58 37.00
C GLN A 333 20.20 -14.63 38.10
N ASN A 334 19.46 -15.23 39.05
CA ASN A 334 19.14 -14.56 40.31
C ASN A 334 20.19 -15.06 41.36
N ALA A 335 20.85 -14.13 42.01
CA ALA A 335 21.80 -14.38 43.05
C ALA A 335 21.11 -14.40 44.44
#